data_0ed218cadd7f9840a2fe5381cabcc087
#
_entry.id   0ed218cadd7f9840a2fe5381cabcc087
#
_cell.length_a   1.000
_cell.length_b   1.000
_cell.length_c   1.000
_cell.angle_alpha   90.00
_cell.angle_beta   90.00
_cell.angle_gamma   90.00
#
_symmetry.space_group_name_H-M   'P 1'
#
loop_
_entity.id
_entity.type
_entity.pdbx_description
1 polymer ?
#
loop_
_entity_poly.entity_id
_entity_poly.type
_entity_poly.pdbx_seq_one_letter_code
_entity_poly.pdbx_strand_id
1 'polypeptide(L)'
;MENSGSIKGYAIKDGAALDCVKASLEKLYAKNTSADGSVFMFAVGDGNHSLATAKAVWDELKEKNGGVKKEDGTVSIPAGFENHNARFALTEIVNIYDDGLTFEPIHRVLFNIDAKSLVNFMEEKLSGKTEIVATEEELTKKVADSKADFGFVYENKENGKIEYALLKTEITDLAVSKLQPALDEFLKNAPMQHVCKGEVCQMVKPEIDYIHGTEEVFRLGGKDNGTSILLPPIAKDSFFSTIANNGPLPRKSFSMGEASEKRFY
;
A
#
# COMPACT_ATOMS: atom_id res chain seq x y z
N MET A 1 15.48 10.71 -22.71
CA MET A 1 14.65 10.14 -21.64
C MET A 1 15.20 8.76 -21.33
N GLU A 2 16.08 8.65 -20.45
CA GLU A 2 16.72 7.54 -19.70
C GLU A 2 16.33 6.08 -20.05
N ASN A 3 16.30 5.74 -21.35
CA ASN A 3 15.90 4.39 -21.83
C ASN A 3 14.58 3.83 -21.27
N SER A 4 13.61 4.68 -20.96
CA SER A 4 12.33 4.30 -20.37
C SER A 4 11.41 3.45 -21.27
N GLY A 5 11.96 2.93 -22.37
CA GLY A 5 11.24 2.07 -23.29
C GLY A 5 10.39 2.81 -24.33
N SER A 6 9.40 2.10 -24.87
CA SER A 6 8.48 2.65 -25.87
C SER A 6 7.07 2.10 -25.63
N ILE A 7 6.06 2.88 -26.05
CA ILE A 7 4.67 2.45 -26.03
C ILE A 7 4.04 2.61 -27.41
N LYS A 8 3.23 1.63 -27.83
CA LYS A 8 2.45 1.68 -29.05
C LYS A 8 0.98 1.35 -28.75
N GLY A 9 0.11 2.33 -28.94
CA GLY A 9 -1.32 2.18 -28.70
C GLY A 9 -2.11 1.92 -29.96
N TYR A 10 -3.20 1.16 -29.84
CA TYR A 10 -4.16 0.90 -30.89
C TYR A 10 -5.57 1.22 -30.41
N ALA A 11 -6.32 2.01 -31.19
CA ALA A 11 -7.71 2.27 -30.89
C ALA A 11 -8.59 1.10 -31.34
N ILE A 12 -9.26 0.47 -30.39
CA ILE A 12 -10.24 -0.60 -30.64
C ILE A 12 -11.63 0.02 -30.44
N LYS A 13 -12.37 0.21 -31.53
CA LYS A 13 -13.70 0.86 -31.49
C LYS A 13 -14.84 -0.09 -31.84
N ASP A 14 -14.57 -1.10 -32.63
CA ASP A 14 -15.56 -2.06 -33.15
C ASP A 14 -14.91 -3.37 -33.60
N GLY A 15 -15.73 -4.29 -34.12
CA GLY A 15 -15.32 -5.51 -34.76
C GLY A 15 -14.79 -6.60 -33.82
N ALA A 16 -14.17 -7.63 -34.39
CA ALA A 16 -13.75 -8.84 -33.68
C ALA A 16 -12.82 -8.59 -32.48
N ALA A 17 -11.99 -7.55 -32.52
CA ALA A 17 -11.13 -7.21 -31.40
C ALA A 17 -11.93 -6.74 -30.18
N LEU A 18 -12.97 -5.90 -30.40
CA LEU A 18 -13.86 -5.47 -29.32
C LEU A 18 -14.67 -6.64 -28.76
N ASP A 19 -15.14 -7.54 -29.64
CA ASP A 19 -15.87 -8.73 -29.20
C ASP A 19 -14.98 -9.67 -28.38
N CYS A 20 -13.70 -9.81 -28.73
CA CYS A 20 -12.72 -10.55 -27.95
C CYS A 20 -12.53 -9.95 -26.54
N VAL A 21 -12.43 -8.61 -26.43
CA VAL A 21 -12.34 -7.91 -25.12
C VAL A 21 -13.60 -8.17 -24.29
N LYS A 22 -14.80 -8.02 -24.88
CA LYS A 22 -16.07 -8.30 -24.20
C LYS A 22 -16.14 -9.73 -23.68
N ALA A 23 -15.85 -10.72 -24.53
CA ALA A 23 -15.85 -12.13 -24.14
C ALA A 23 -14.85 -12.45 -23.02
N SER A 24 -13.70 -11.75 -23.02
CA SER A 24 -12.70 -11.90 -21.95
C SER A 24 -13.20 -11.34 -20.61
N LEU A 25 -13.88 -10.19 -20.64
CA LEU A 25 -14.50 -9.60 -19.46
C LEU A 25 -15.66 -10.43 -18.92
N GLU A 26 -16.48 -11.03 -19.81
CA GLU A 26 -17.55 -11.94 -19.41
C GLU A 26 -17.00 -13.22 -18.74
N LYS A 27 -15.91 -13.77 -19.26
CA LYS A 27 -15.22 -14.90 -18.61
C LYS A 27 -14.67 -14.52 -17.24
N LEU A 28 -14.07 -13.33 -17.14
CA LEU A 28 -13.54 -12.82 -15.88
C LEU A 28 -14.68 -12.61 -14.86
N TYR A 29 -15.81 -12.05 -15.30
CA TYR A 29 -17.01 -11.88 -14.49
C TYR A 29 -17.49 -13.22 -13.93
N ALA A 30 -17.71 -14.21 -14.79
CA ALA A 30 -18.15 -15.53 -14.39
C ALA A 30 -17.18 -16.22 -13.41
N LYS A 31 -15.87 -16.09 -13.67
CA LYS A 31 -14.82 -16.67 -12.79
C LYS A 31 -14.80 -16.04 -11.39
N ASN A 32 -15.09 -14.75 -11.29
CA ASN A 32 -14.98 -13.98 -10.05
C ASN A 32 -16.34 -13.69 -9.39
N THR A 33 -17.38 -14.40 -9.79
CA THR A 33 -18.69 -14.38 -9.13
C THR A 33 -18.68 -15.38 -7.98
N SER A 34 -18.90 -14.89 -6.77
CA SER A 34 -19.00 -15.70 -5.55
C SER A 34 -20.34 -16.41 -5.45
N ALA A 35 -20.47 -17.37 -4.54
CA ALA A 35 -21.72 -18.13 -4.34
C ALA A 35 -22.92 -17.28 -3.94
N ASP A 36 -22.69 -16.14 -3.29
CA ASP A 36 -23.70 -15.14 -2.90
C ASP A 36 -24.07 -14.17 -4.04
N GLY A 37 -23.46 -14.33 -5.22
CA GLY A 37 -23.65 -13.48 -6.39
C GLY A 37 -22.83 -12.19 -6.38
N SER A 38 -21.99 -11.95 -5.37
CA SER A 38 -21.05 -10.83 -5.37
C SER A 38 -19.93 -11.06 -6.39
N VAL A 39 -19.45 -9.96 -6.99
CA VAL A 39 -18.41 -10.03 -8.04
C VAL A 39 -17.27 -9.09 -7.72
N PHE A 40 -16.04 -9.63 -7.69
CA PHE A 40 -14.82 -8.84 -7.49
C PHE A 40 -13.89 -8.98 -8.70
N MET A 41 -14.04 -8.10 -9.71
CA MET A 41 -13.27 -8.15 -10.95
C MET A 41 -12.03 -7.26 -10.94
N PHE A 42 -12.14 -6.08 -10.35
CA PHE A 42 -11.11 -5.05 -10.43
C PHE A 42 -10.82 -4.45 -9.07
N ALA A 43 -9.57 -4.11 -8.85
CA ALA A 43 -9.11 -3.30 -7.71
C ALA A 43 -8.42 -2.04 -8.25
N VAL A 44 -8.63 -0.91 -7.59
CA VAL A 44 -7.97 0.35 -7.95
C VAL A 44 -6.58 0.37 -7.32
N GLY A 45 -5.54 0.24 -8.13
CA GLY A 45 -4.14 0.27 -7.69
C GLY A 45 -3.57 1.68 -7.55
N ASP A 46 -4.02 2.61 -8.41
CA ASP A 46 -3.64 4.03 -8.38
C ASP A 46 -4.80 4.91 -8.84
N GLY A 47 -4.73 6.21 -8.55
CA GLY A 47 -5.77 7.16 -8.93
C GLY A 47 -7.01 7.17 -8.02
N ASN A 48 -6.97 6.58 -6.83
CA ASN A 48 -8.10 6.48 -5.89
C ASN A 48 -8.74 7.85 -5.61
N HIS A 49 -7.94 8.89 -5.37
CA HIS A 49 -8.45 10.24 -5.13
C HIS A 49 -9.10 10.86 -6.36
N SER A 50 -8.52 10.65 -7.54
CA SER A 50 -9.06 11.14 -8.81
C SER A 50 -10.41 10.50 -9.13
N LEU A 51 -10.54 9.19 -8.97
CA LEU A 51 -11.79 8.47 -9.18
C LEU A 51 -12.86 8.85 -8.15
N ALA A 52 -12.49 9.01 -6.88
CA ALA A 52 -13.40 9.46 -5.83
C ALA A 52 -13.92 10.88 -6.12
N THR A 53 -13.04 11.79 -6.57
CA THR A 53 -13.43 13.16 -6.97
C THR A 53 -14.33 13.14 -8.19
N ALA A 54 -14.00 12.36 -9.22
CA ALA A 54 -14.85 12.21 -10.41
C ALA A 54 -16.24 11.70 -10.04
N LYS A 55 -16.34 10.70 -9.14
CA LYS A 55 -17.62 10.22 -8.63
C LYS A 55 -18.38 11.30 -7.89
N ALA A 56 -17.74 12.05 -7.01
CA ALA A 56 -18.39 13.13 -6.26
C ALA A 56 -18.94 14.21 -7.20
N VAL A 57 -18.15 14.66 -8.18
CA VAL A 57 -18.60 15.62 -9.19
C VAL A 57 -19.79 15.09 -9.99
N TRP A 58 -19.78 13.81 -10.37
CA TRP A 58 -20.89 13.18 -11.05
C TRP A 58 -22.15 13.13 -10.18
N ASP A 59 -22.03 12.78 -8.91
CA ASP A 59 -23.14 12.73 -7.97
C ASP A 59 -23.77 14.12 -7.77
N GLU A 60 -22.96 15.17 -7.58
CA GLU A 60 -23.41 16.56 -7.51
C GLU A 60 -24.13 17.00 -8.79
N LEU A 61 -23.61 16.64 -9.96
CA LEU A 61 -24.21 16.98 -11.23
C LEU A 61 -25.59 16.33 -11.38
N LYS A 62 -25.72 15.07 -10.99
CA LYS A 62 -27.02 14.38 -10.99
C LYS A 62 -28.04 15.07 -10.06
N GLU A 63 -27.64 15.37 -8.82
CA GLU A 63 -28.51 16.05 -7.85
C GLU A 63 -28.99 17.41 -8.37
N LYS A 64 -28.10 18.23 -8.95
CA LYS A 64 -28.43 19.52 -9.56
C LYS A 64 -29.41 19.44 -10.74
N ASN A 65 -29.52 18.28 -11.36
CA ASN A 65 -30.38 18.04 -12.52
C ASN A 65 -31.58 17.12 -12.22
N GLY A 66 -31.97 16.99 -10.96
CA GLY A 66 -33.17 16.27 -10.55
C GLY A 66 -32.93 14.80 -10.16
N GLY A 67 -31.68 14.38 -10.04
CA GLY A 67 -31.35 13.07 -9.46
C GLY A 67 -31.70 13.00 -7.98
N VAL A 68 -32.23 11.85 -7.56
CA VAL A 68 -32.65 11.60 -6.17
C VAL A 68 -31.64 10.70 -5.48
N LYS A 69 -31.20 11.13 -4.30
CA LYS A 69 -30.32 10.32 -3.45
C LYS A 69 -31.11 9.17 -2.84
N LYS A 70 -30.58 7.94 -2.97
CA LYS A 70 -31.18 6.71 -2.45
C LYS A 70 -30.62 6.37 -1.06
N GLU A 71 -31.25 5.43 -0.39
CA GLU A 71 -30.85 4.95 0.95
C GLU A 71 -29.43 4.35 0.96
N ASP A 72 -29.00 3.71 -0.13
CA ASP A 72 -27.67 3.16 -0.33
C ASP A 72 -26.59 4.23 -0.60
N GLY A 73 -26.97 5.53 -0.58
CA GLY A 73 -26.08 6.66 -0.84
C GLY A 73 -25.84 6.95 -2.32
N THR A 74 -26.39 6.16 -3.24
CA THR A 74 -26.29 6.44 -4.68
C THR A 74 -27.28 7.52 -5.11
N VAL A 75 -26.98 8.21 -6.22
CA VAL A 75 -27.88 9.20 -6.81
C VAL A 75 -28.40 8.68 -8.14
N SER A 76 -29.73 8.74 -8.34
CA SER A 76 -30.34 8.31 -9.59
C SER A 76 -29.87 9.17 -10.78
N ILE A 77 -29.80 8.56 -11.95
CA ILE A 77 -29.43 9.27 -13.18
C ILE A 77 -30.67 10.02 -13.69
N PRO A 78 -30.61 11.36 -13.85
CA PRO A 78 -31.70 12.12 -14.46
C PRO A 78 -31.94 11.74 -15.92
N ALA A 79 -33.17 11.90 -16.39
CA ALA A 79 -33.49 11.65 -17.80
C ALA A 79 -32.62 12.51 -18.74
N GLY A 80 -32.06 11.86 -19.75
CA GLY A 80 -31.14 12.50 -20.70
C GLY A 80 -29.69 12.58 -20.28
N PHE A 81 -29.35 12.09 -19.06
CA PHE A 81 -27.96 12.05 -18.55
C PHE A 81 -27.30 10.68 -18.66
N GLU A 82 -27.96 9.68 -19.27
CA GLU A 82 -27.48 8.31 -19.37
C GLU A 82 -26.10 8.21 -20.06
N ASN A 83 -25.84 9.09 -21.01
CA ASN A 83 -24.56 9.14 -21.78
C ASN A 83 -23.76 10.41 -21.53
N HIS A 84 -24.03 11.13 -20.43
CA HIS A 84 -23.29 12.34 -20.09
C HIS A 84 -21.80 12.03 -19.83
N ASN A 85 -20.89 12.84 -20.36
CA ASN A 85 -19.44 12.59 -20.28
C ASN A 85 -18.92 12.43 -18.83
N ALA A 86 -19.46 13.19 -17.89
CA ALA A 86 -19.08 13.08 -16.48
C ALA A 86 -19.45 11.76 -15.81
N ARG A 87 -20.23 10.89 -16.46
CA ARG A 87 -20.53 9.54 -16.00
C ARG A 87 -19.33 8.61 -16.13
N PHE A 88 -18.36 8.93 -16.99
CA PHE A 88 -17.26 8.04 -17.35
C PHE A 88 -15.94 8.63 -16.87
N ALA A 89 -15.04 7.78 -16.45
CA ALA A 89 -13.66 8.09 -16.19
C ALA A 89 -12.77 7.20 -17.06
N LEU A 90 -11.70 7.76 -17.62
CA LEU A 90 -10.70 6.97 -18.32
C LEU A 90 -9.89 6.19 -17.31
N THR A 91 -9.79 4.88 -17.52
CA THR A 91 -9.02 3.97 -16.65
C THR A 91 -8.11 3.10 -17.50
N GLU A 92 -6.96 2.77 -16.96
CA GLU A 92 -6.06 1.74 -17.48
C GLU A 92 -6.32 0.43 -16.74
N ILE A 93 -6.51 -0.66 -17.48
CA ILE A 93 -6.67 -1.99 -16.91
C ILE A 93 -5.38 -2.76 -17.15
N VAL A 94 -4.73 -3.19 -16.07
CA VAL A 94 -3.49 -3.95 -16.11
C VAL A 94 -3.66 -5.32 -15.47
N ASN A 95 -2.92 -6.31 -15.98
CA ASN A 95 -2.82 -7.62 -15.35
C ASN A 95 -1.70 -7.58 -14.31
N ILE A 96 -2.04 -7.64 -13.02
CA ILE A 96 -1.03 -7.59 -11.93
C ILE A 96 -0.07 -8.79 -11.95
N TYR A 97 -0.43 -9.87 -12.62
CA TYR A 97 0.42 -11.07 -12.74
C TYR A 97 1.40 -10.98 -13.90
N ASP A 98 1.38 -9.89 -14.69
CA ASP A 98 2.38 -9.64 -15.72
C ASP A 98 3.77 -9.48 -15.08
N ASP A 99 4.79 -10.12 -15.69
CA ASP A 99 6.17 -10.10 -15.17
C ASP A 99 6.80 -8.71 -15.26
N GLY A 100 6.34 -7.87 -16.19
CA GLY A 100 6.77 -6.49 -16.34
C GLY A 100 6.23 -5.54 -15.25
N LEU A 101 5.29 -5.99 -14.41
CA LEU A 101 4.74 -5.18 -13.33
C LEU A 101 5.30 -5.65 -11.99
N THR A 102 6.15 -4.84 -11.36
CA THR A 102 6.69 -5.11 -10.03
C THR A 102 5.96 -4.31 -8.95
N PHE A 103 5.79 -4.92 -7.78
CA PHE A 103 5.26 -4.27 -6.60
C PHE A 103 6.37 -4.14 -5.57
N GLU A 104 6.85 -2.90 -5.39
CA GLU A 104 7.88 -2.62 -4.41
C GLU A 104 7.24 -2.30 -3.04
N PRO A 105 7.71 -2.93 -1.96
CA PRO A 105 7.23 -2.59 -0.63
C PRO A 105 7.62 -1.15 -0.28
N ILE A 106 6.71 -0.44 0.35
CA ILE A 106 7.04 0.83 0.97
C ILE A 106 7.41 0.53 2.41
N HIS A 107 8.65 0.84 2.79
CA HIS A 107 9.16 0.64 4.14
C HIS A 107 8.69 1.74 5.09
N ARG A 108 8.92 1.61 6.37
CA ARG A 108 8.53 2.56 7.40
C ARG A 108 9.76 3.03 8.18
N VAL A 109 9.73 4.29 8.57
CA VAL A 109 10.65 4.81 9.60
C VAL A 109 9.83 5.54 10.63
N LEU A 110 10.02 5.19 11.89
CA LEU A 110 9.39 5.85 13.02
C LEU A 110 10.43 6.69 13.75
N PHE A 111 10.05 7.89 14.14
CA PHE A 111 10.88 8.80 14.90
C PHE A 111 10.27 9.09 16.27
N ASN A 112 11.12 9.48 17.22
CA ASN A 112 10.71 9.89 18.55
C ASN A 112 9.93 8.80 19.29
N ILE A 113 10.39 7.56 19.17
CA ILE A 113 9.84 6.41 19.87
C ILE A 113 10.93 5.64 20.61
N ASP A 114 10.53 4.75 21.51
CA ASP A 114 11.42 3.73 22.03
C ASP A 114 11.40 2.49 21.14
N ALA A 115 12.52 2.17 20.51
CA ALA A 115 12.62 1.08 19.54
C ALA A 115 12.31 -0.29 20.15
N LYS A 116 12.80 -0.57 21.36
CA LYS A 116 12.52 -1.84 22.03
C LYS A 116 11.04 -1.99 22.36
N SER A 117 10.40 -0.93 22.80
CA SER A 117 8.94 -0.91 23.04
C SER A 117 8.16 -1.20 21.75
N LEU A 118 8.59 -0.62 20.62
CA LEU A 118 7.97 -0.91 19.32
C LEU A 118 8.13 -2.38 18.94
N VAL A 119 9.36 -2.92 19.00
CA VAL A 119 9.64 -4.31 18.63
C VAL A 119 8.83 -5.27 19.49
N ASN A 120 8.82 -5.09 20.81
CA ASN A 120 8.04 -5.92 21.72
C ASN A 120 6.53 -5.83 21.44
N PHE A 121 6.02 -4.63 21.20
CA PHE A 121 4.61 -4.44 20.84
C PHE A 121 4.26 -5.16 19.54
N MET A 122 5.13 -5.09 18.52
CA MET A 122 4.90 -5.78 17.26
C MET A 122 4.99 -7.30 17.40
N GLU A 123 5.90 -7.81 18.21
CA GLU A 123 6.02 -9.24 18.51
C GLU A 123 4.72 -9.77 19.12
N GLU A 124 4.17 -9.08 20.12
CA GLU A 124 2.90 -9.44 20.75
C GLU A 124 1.72 -9.30 19.78
N LYS A 125 1.61 -8.15 19.11
CA LYS A 125 0.46 -7.80 18.27
C LYS A 125 0.34 -8.66 17.02
N LEU A 126 1.46 -9.04 16.42
CA LEU A 126 1.52 -9.88 15.22
C LEU A 126 1.73 -11.36 15.55
N SER A 127 1.71 -11.73 16.85
CA SER A 127 1.95 -13.09 17.32
C SER A 127 3.25 -13.70 16.76
N GLY A 128 4.27 -12.87 16.63
CA GLY A 128 5.54 -13.23 16.03
C GLY A 128 6.61 -13.55 17.07
N LYS A 129 7.82 -13.76 16.57
CA LYS A 129 9.02 -13.98 17.42
C LYS A 129 10.21 -13.23 16.81
N THR A 130 10.86 -12.44 17.64
CA THR A 130 12.02 -11.65 17.25
C THR A 130 13.32 -12.40 17.45
N GLU A 131 14.23 -12.31 16.49
CA GLU A 131 15.62 -12.75 16.59
C GLU A 131 16.55 -11.63 16.15
N ILE A 132 17.71 -11.48 16.79
CA ILE A 132 18.75 -10.56 16.37
C ILE A 132 19.59 -11.24 15.30
N VAL A 133 19.84 -10.53 14.19
CA VAL A 133 20.72 -10.97 13.11
C VAL A 133 22.02 -10.16 13.09
N ALA A 134 23.06 -10.71 12.49
CA ALA A 134 24.40 -10.15 12.64
C ALA A 134 24.68 -8.94 11.72
N THR A 135 24.05 -8.91 10.53
CA THR A 135 24.38 -7.90 9.52
C THR A 135 23.13 -7.40 8.77
N GLU A 136 23.30 -6.27 8.10
CA GLU A 136 22.34 -5.65 7.20
C GLU A 136 21.96 -6.60 6.06
N GLU A 137 22.96 -7.25 5.46
CA GLU A 137 22.76 -8.17 4.34
C GLU A 137 21.94 -9.40 4.77
N GLU A 138 22.21 -9.92 5.98
CA GLU A 138 21.45 -11.03 6.53
C GLU A 138 19.98 -10.64 6.75
N LEU A 139 19.72 -9.46 7.34
CA LEU A 139 18.37 -8.96 7.55
C LEU A 139 17.64 -8.78 6.22
N THR A 140 18.27 -8.08 5.27
CA THR A 140 17.70 -7.84 3.93
C THR A 140 17.32 -9.15 3.25
N LYS A 141 18.23 -10.12 3.26
CA LYS A 141 17.99 -11.42 2.64
C LYS A 141 16.83 -12.17 3.30
N LYS A 142 16.82 -12.26 4.64
CA LYS A 142 15.75 -12.98 5.36
C LYS A 142 14.38 -12.35 5.12
N VAL A 143 14.28 -11.02 5.11
CA VAL A 143 13.04 -10.32 4.82
C VAL A 143 12.62 -10.51 3.35
N ALA A 144 13.56 -10.44 2.41
CA ALA A 144 13.29 -10.63 0.99
C ALA A 144 12.84 -12.07 0.65
N ASP A 145 13.38 -13.05 1.35
CA ASP A 145 13.03 -14.47 1.17
C ASP A 145 11.69 -14.85 1.85
N SER A 146 11.14 -13.95 2.67
CA SER A 146 9.89 -14.14 3.41
C SER A 146 8.71 -13.43 2.74
N LYS A 147 7.49 -13.89 3.03
CA LYS A 147 6.22 -13.22 2.64
C LYS A 147 5.60 -12.41 3.79
N ALA A 148 6.09 -12.59 5.01
CA ALA A 148 5.42 -12.13 6.22
C ALA A 148 6.34 -11.56 7.30
N ASP A 149 7.66 -11.74 7.19
CA ASP A 149 8.60 -11.31 8.21
C ASP A 149 8.99 -9.85 8.02
N PHE A 150 9.31 -9.18 9.13
CA PHE A 150 9.69 -7.77 9.13
C PHE A 150 11.09 -7.60 9.70
N GLY A 151 11.87 -6.71 9.09
CA GLY A 151 13.18 -6.32 9.61
C GLY A 151 13.09 -5.00 10.36
N PHE A 152 13.67 -4.93 11.56
CA PHE A 152 13.81 -3.70 12.32
C PHE A 152 15.26 -3.29 12.37
N VAL A 153 15.51 -1.99 12.19
CA VAL A 153 16.84 -1.37 12.28
C VAL A 153 16.75 -0.18 13.23
N TYR A 154 17.53 -0.22 14.30
CA TYR A 154 17.53 0.84 15.32
C TYR A 154 18.84 0.89 16.11
N GLU A 155 19.10 2.02 16.75
CA GLU A 155 20.19 2.14 17.70
C GLU A 155 19.76 1.60 19.07
N ASN A 156 20.50 0.61 19.56
CA ASN A 156 20.35 0.14 20.95
C ASN A 156 20.94 1.18 21.92
N LYS A 157 20.10 1.82 22.69
CA LYS A 157 20.47 2.89 23.63
C LYS A 157 21.39 2.43 24.76
N GLU A 158 21.48 1.13 25.03
CA GLU A 158 22.32 0.59 26.11
C GLU A 158 23.80 0.52 25.70
N ASN A 159 24.07 0.28 24.42
CA ASN A 159 25.41 0.07 23.91
C ASN A 159 25.82 0.99 22.76
N GLY A 160 24.89 1.81 22.25
CA GLY A 160 25.09 2.73 21.13
C GLY A 160 25.35 2.07 19.79
N LYS A 161 25.02 0.78 19.64
CA LYS A 161 25.22 0.04 18.38
C LYS A 161 23.91 -0.12 17.63
N ILE A 162 24.02 -0.16 16.30
CA ILE A 162 22.88 -0.51 15.47
C ILE A 162 22.56 -1.99 15.65
N GLU A 163 21.31 -2.28 15.90
CA GLU A 163 20.75 -3.63 15.97
C GLU A 163 19.85 -3.89 14.77
N TYR A 164 19.96 -5.12 14.29
CA TYR A 164 19.16 -5.69 13.22
C TYR A 164 18.29 -6.79 13.81
N ALA A 165 16.99 -6.58 13.89
CA ALA A 165 16.07 -7.55 14.48
C ALA A 165 15.10 -8.05 13.40
N LEU A 166 14.97 -9.36 13.26
CA LEU A 166 14.00 -10.00 12.38
C LEU A 166 12.81 -10.45 13.20
N LEU A 167 11.64 -9.92 12.92
CA LEU A 167 10.37 -10.39 13.46
C LEU A 167 9.77 -11.43 12.51
N LYS A 168 9.80 -12.68 12.90
CA LYS A 168 9.15 -13.78 12.18
C LYS A 168 7.69 -13.85 12.52
N THR A 169 6.84 -13.96 11.49
CA THR A 169 5.38 -14.06 11.67
C THR A 169 4.78 -15.17 10.80
N GLU A 170 3.57 -15.57 11.13
CA GLU A 170 2.78 -16.53 10.34
C GLU A 170 1.62 -15.85 9.60
N ILE A 171 1.77 -14.59 9.23
CA ILE A 171 0.76 -13.82 8.49
C ILE A 171 0.59 -14.44 7.09
N THR A 172 -0.65 -14.79 6.75
CA THR A 172 -1.02 -15.35 5.44
C THR A 172 -1.58 -14.30 4.47
N ASP A 173 -2.06 -13.19 5.01
CA ASP A 173 -2.48 -12.01 4.23
C ASP A 173 -1.25 -11.20 3.76
N LEU A 174 -1.48 -10.14 2.99
CA LEU A 174 -0.41 -9.18 2.71
C LEU A 174 0.11 -8.58 4.02
N ALA A 175 1.41 -8.73 4.27
CA ALA A 175 2.06 -8.35 5.53
C ALA A 175 1.71 -6.91 5.96
N VAL A 176 1.67 -5.97 5.02
CA VAL A 176 1.34 -4.55 5.28
C VAL A 176 -0.08 -4.37 5.82
N SER A 177 -1.02 -5.25 5.48
CA SER A 177 -2.41 -5.18 5.96
C SER A 177 -2.53 -5.42 7.47
N LYS A 178 -1.58 -6.13 8.05
CA LYS A 178 -1.49 -6.37 9.49
C LYS A 178 -0.55 -5.39 10.18
N LEU A 179 0.56 -5.05 9.53
CA LEU A 179 1.55 -4.11 10.09
C LEU A 179 0.98 -2.72 10.30
N GLN A 180 0.34 -2.11 9.29
CA GLN A 180 -0.07 -0.71 9.40
C GLN A 180 -1.10 -0.46 10.52
N PRO A 181 -2.16 -1.26 10.70
CA PRO A 181 -3.07 -1.10 11.83
C PRO A 181 -2.37 -1.23 13.19
N ALA A 182 -1.40 -2.15 13.31
CA ALA A 182 -0.60 -2.30 14.52
C ALA A 182 0.28 -1.07 14.79
N LEU A 183 0.91 -0.50 13.76
CA LEU A 183 1.67 0.74 13.87
C LEU A 183 0.79 1.92 14.27
N ASP A 184 -0.40 2.05 13.68
CA ASP A 184 -1.34 3.13 13.99
C ASP A 184 -1.80 3.05 15.46
N GLU A 185 -2.04 1.84 15.97
CA GLU A 185 -2.36 1.59 17.38
C GLU A 185 -1.19 1.93 18.30
N PHE A 186 0.03 1.51 17.94
CA PHE A 186 1.23 1.85 18.69
C PHE A 186 1.43 3.38 18.79
N LEU A 187 1.40 4.07 17.65
CA LEU A 187 1.61 5.52 17.57
C LEU A 187 0.56 6.32 18.34
N LYS A 188 -0.69 5.85 18.35
CA LYS A 188 -1.78 6.47 19.10
C LYS A 188 -1.52 6.46 20.61
N ASN A 189 -0.88 5.41 21.11
CA ASN A 189 -0.64 5.18 22.54
C ASN A 189 0.79 5.52 22.97
N ALA A 190 1.72 5.74 22.02
CA ALA A 190 3.11 6.03 22.32
C ALA A 190 3.26 7.42 23.02
N PRO A 191 4.04 7.49 24.10
CA PRO A 191 4.26 8.73 24.81
C PRO A 191 5.09 9.72 23.96
N MET A 192 4.90 11.02 24.21
CA MET A 192 5.81 12.04 23.70
C MET A 192 7.22 11.80 24.27
N GLN A 193 8.24 12.01 23.43
CA GLN A 193 9.63 11.85 23.81
C GLN A 193 10.25 13.22 24.12
N HIS A 194 11.13 13.24 25.13
CA HIS A 194 11.94 14.40 25.43
C HIS A 194 13.21 14.36 24.57
N VAL A 195 13.31 15.27 23.61
CA VAL A 195 14.43 15.33 22.67
C VAL A 195 15.17 16.65 22.86
N CYS A 196 16.50 16.54 23.07
CA CYS A 196 17.38 17.69 23.17
C CYS A 196 18.28 17.81 21.94
N LYS A 197 18.32 19.00 21.33
CA LYS A 197 19.29 19.38 20.30
C LYS A 197 20.13 20.55 20.84
N GLY A 198 21.34 20.22 21.29
CA GLY A 198 22.17 21.17 22.05
C GLY A 198 21.50 21.53 23.37
N GLU A 199 21.38 22.85 23.65
CA GLU A 199 20.74 23.37 24.87
C GLU A 199 19.21 23.43 24.80
N VAL A 200 18.63 23.18 23.63
CA VAL A 200 17.17 23.24 23.41
C VAL A 200 16.58 21.84 23.54
N CYS A 201 15.74 21.68 24.57
CA CYS A 201 15.00 20.45 24.83
C CYS A 201 13.50 20.68 24.64
N GLN A 202 12.83 19.76 23.99
CA GLN A 202 11.38 19.84 23.75
C GLN A 202 10.72 18.46 23.79
N MET A 203 9.44 18.45 24.11
CA MET A 203 8.60 17.26 23.98
C MET A 203 8.15 17.14 22.52
N VAL A 204 8.46 16.00 21.89
CA VAL A 204 8.11 15.71 20.50
C VAL A 204 7.18 14.52 20.42
N LYS A 205 6.28 14.56 19.46
CA LYS A 205 5.36 13.45 19.20
C LYS A 205 6.07 12.37 18.38
N PRO A 206 5.65 11.11 18.52
CA PRO A 206 5.98 10.06 17.58
C PRO A 206 5.54 10.43 16.15
N GLU A 207 6.39 10.12 15.18
CA GLU A 207 6.14 10.37 13.77
C GLU A 207 6.46 9.12 12.95
N ILE A 208 5.82 8.97 11.80
CA ILE A 208 6.06 7.89 10.85
C ILE A 208 6.26 8.46 9.45
N ASP A 209 7.32 8.01 8.79
CA ASP A 209 7.58 8.27 7.38
C ASP A 209 7.57 6.99 6.57
N TYR A 210 7.38 7.15 5.26
CA TYR A 210 7.21 6.10 4.28
C TYR A 210 8.34 6.16 3.25
N ILE A 211 9.15 5.12 3.21
CA ILE A 211 10.44 5.12 2.52
C ILE A 211 10.45 4.10 1.39
N HIS A 212 10.94 4.53 0.23
CA HIS A 212 11.24 3.67 -0.91
C HIS A 212 12.72 3.29 -0.91
N GLY A 213 12.98 2.01 -1.16
CA GLY A 213 14.34 1.47 -1.23
C GLY A 213 14.95 1.17 0.13
N THR A 214 15.79 0.13 0.16
CA THR A 214 16.39 -0.39 1.40
C THR A 214 17.54 0.47 1.92
N GLU A 215 18.31 1.11 1.04
CA GLU A 215 19.45 1.96 1.42
C GLU A 215 19.05 3.07 2.40
N GLU A 216 17.94 3.78 2.10
CA GLU A 216 17.42 4.82 2.97
C GLU A 216 16.89 4.28 4.30
N VAL A 217 16.33 3.07 4.31
CA VAL A 217 15.87 2.39 5.53
C VAL A 217 17.03 2.20 6.49
N PHE A 218 18.16 1.65 6.02
CA PHE A 218 19.34 1.45 6.87
C PHE A 218 19.99 2.76 7.30
N ARG A 219 20.04 3.73 6.40
CA ARG A 219 20.57 5.05 6.72
C ARG A 219 19.78 5.78 7.82
N LEU A 220 18.46 5.62 7.84
CA LEU A 220 17.58 6.30 8.80
C LEU A 220 17.35 5.53 10.10
N GLY A 221 17.44 4.19 10.05
CA GLY A 221 17.16 3.33 11.22
C GLY A 221 18.14 3.46 12.37
N GLY A 222 19.29 4.11 12.17
CA GLY A 222 20.27 4.35 13.22
C GLY A 222 20.60 5.82 13.42
N LYS A 223 19.83 6.75 12.83
CA LYS A 223 20.08 8.18 12.92
C LYS A 223 18.88 8.90 13.55
N ASP A 224 19.16 9.96 14.28
CA ASP A 224 18.14 10.88 14.84
C ASP A 224 17.01 10.17 15.62
N ASN A 225 17.33 9.10 16.35
CA ASN A 225 16.38 8.23 17.03
C ASN A 225 15.34 7.57 16.08
N GLY A 226 15.71 7.35 14.84
CA GLY A 226 14.90 6.62 13.87
C GLY A 226 14.88 5.12 14.16
N THR A 227 13.73 4.50 13.97
CA THR A 227 13.55 3.06 13.96
C THR A 227 12.92 2.68 12.63
N SER A 228 13.68 2.01 11.80
CA SER A 228 13.21 1.60 10.47
C SER A 228 12.62 0.21 10.48
N ILE A 229 11.66 -0.01 9.58
CA ILE A 229 11.00 -1.31 9.39
C ILE A 229 11.08 -1.68 7.92
N LEU A 230 11.82 -2.75 7.60
CA LEU A 230 11.80 -3.40 6.30
C LEU A 230 10.56 -4.27 6.19
N LEU A 231 9.86 -4.14 5.08
CA LEU A 231 8.73 -4.99 4.74
C LEU A 231 9.13 -6.02 3.69
N PRO A 232 8.54 -7.23 3.72
CA PRO A 232 8.76 -8.25 2.71
C PRO A 232 8.18 -7.82 1.36
N PRO A 233 8.60 -8.47 0.27
CA PRO A 233 8.04 -8.27 -1.07
C PRO A 233 6.53 -8.51 -1.09
N ILE A 234 5.85 -7.82 -1.98
CA ILE A 234 4.40 -7.97 -2.15
C ILE A 234 4.07 -9.25 -2.93
N ALA A 235 3.42 -10.19 -2.28
CA ALA A 235 2.98 -11.43 -2.91
C ALA A 235 1.73 -11.18 -3.78
N LYS A 236 1.88 -11.23 -5.11
CA LYS A 236 0.79 -11.00 -6.07
C LYS A 236 -0.35 -12.02 -5.93
N ASP A 237 -0.04 -13.24 -5.54
CA ASP A 237 -0.99 -14.35 -5.37
C ASP A 237 -2.01 -14.12 -4.23
N SER A 238 -1.61 -13.40 -3.18
CA SER A 238 -2.48 -13.08 -2.05
C SER A 238 -3.16 -11.70 -2.16
N PHE A 239 -2.88 -10.94 -3.22
CA PHE A 239 -3.33 -9.54 -3.34
C PHE A 239 -4.85 -9.42 -3.37
N PHE A 240 -5.51 -10.10 -4.31
CA PHE A 240 -6.97 -10.01 -4.45
C PHE A 240 -7.71 -10.66 -3.28
N SER A 241 -7.22 -11.80 -2.77
CA SER A 241 -7.81 -12.47 -1.62
C SER A 241 -7.72 -11.60 -0.35
N THR A 242 -6.60 -10.92 -0.13
CA THR A 242 -6.46 -9.98 0.99
C THR A 242 -7.48 -8.85 0.90
N ILE A 243 -7.65 -8.24 -0.28
CA ILE A 243 -8.61 -7.14 -0.46
C ILE A 243 -10.07 -7.64 -0.32
N ALA A 244 -10.37 -8.80 -0.86
CA ALA A 244 -11.72 -9.38 -0.76
C ALA A 244 -12.11 -9.68 0.69
N ASN A 245 -11.17 -10.17 1.49
CA ASN A 245 -11.42 -10.57 2.87
C ASN A 245 -11.34 -9.41 3.89
N ASN A 246 -10.41 -8.48 3.67
CA ASN A 246 -10.09 -7.44 4.66
C ASN A 246 -10.46 -6.01 4.20
N GLY A 247 -10.97 -5.86 2.97
CA GLY A 247 -11.25 -4.54 2.39
C GLY A 247 -10.00 -3.85 1.83
N PRO A 248 -10.08 -2.54 1.58
CA PRO A 248 -8.99 -1.77 0.97
C PRO A 248 -7.69 -1.87 1.77
N LEU A 249 -6.57 -1.95 1.06
CA LEU A 249 -5.25 -1.93 1.69
C LEU A 249 -4.98 -0.58 2.38
N PRO A 250 -4.16 -0.55 3.43
CA PRO A 250 -3.72 0.68 4.08
C PRO A 250 -3.03 1.63 3.09
N ARG A 251 -3.00 2.90 3.45
CA ARG A 251 -2.24 3.90 2.66
C ARG A 251 -0.77 3.51 2.59
N LYS A 252 -0.13 3.80 1.45
CA LYS A 252 1.29 3.55 1.26
C LYS A 252 1.69 2.08 1.46
N SER A 253 0.86 1.16 0.98
CA SER A 253 1.14 -0.28 1.06
C SER A 253 2.26 -0.70 0.13
N PHE A 254 2.25 -0.20 -1.09
CA PHE A 254 3.22 -0.53 -2.14
C PHE A 254 3.38 0.59 -3.16
N SER A 255 4.41 0.46 -3.97
CA SER A 255 4.63 1.25 -5.18
C SER A 255 4.62 0.31 -6.38
N MET A 256 4.00 0.71 -7.48
CA MET A 256 4.14 0.03 -8.76
C MET A 256 5.38 0.59 -9.48
N GLY A 257 6.38 -0.27 -9.69
CA GLY A 257 7.66 0.08 -10.29
C GLY A 257 8.56 0.97 -9.40
N GLU A 258 9.79 1.12 -9.85
CA GLU A 258 10.81 1.94 -9.21
C GLU A 258 10.52 3.44 -9.32
N ALA A 259 11.05 4.23 -8.40
CA ALA A 259 10.88 5.68 -8.41
C ALA A 259 11.45 6.33 -9.68
N SER A 260 12.53 5.76 -10.22
CA SER A 260 13.19 6.17 -11.46
C SER A 260 12.36 5.91 -12.71
N GLU A 261 11.42 4.97 -12.67
CA GLU A 261 10.53 4.60 -13.78
C GLU A 261 9.29 5.49 -13.84
N LYS A 262 9.03 6.26 -12.79
CA LYS A 262 7.87 7.14 -12.70
C LYS A 262 8.22 8.55 -13.17
N ARG A 263 7.31 9.16 -13.94
CA ARG A 263 7.35 10.59 -14.27
C ARG A 263 8.41 10.99 -15.31
N PHE A 264 8.30 10.46 -16.50
CA PHE A 264 8.91 11.05 -17.69
C PHE A 264 7.87 11.89 -18.45
N TYR A 265 7.58 13.04 -17.93
CA TYR A 265 6.75 14.03 -18.62
C TYR A 265 7.60 15.00 -19.42
#